data_e7619315edcd74cc130e9473c1506f7a
#
_entry.id   e7619315edcd74cc130e9473c1506f7a
#
_cell.length_a   1.000
_cell.length_b   1.000
_cell.length_c   1.000
_cell.angle_alpha   90.00
_cell.angle_beta   90.00
_cell.angle_gamma   90.00
#
_symmetry.space_group_name_H-M   'P 1'
#
loop_
_entity.id
_entity.type
_entity.pdbx_description
1 polymer ?
#
loop_
_entity_poly.entity_id
_entity_poly.type
_entity_poly.pdbx_seq_one_letter_code
_entity_poly.pdbx_strand_id
1 'polypeptide(L)'
;WTSIKFAGLPWELGLAETHQTLVLNDLRGRVVVQTDGQLRSGRDVAIACLLGAEEFGFSTAPLISMGCIMMRKCHLNTCPVGIATQDPVLREKFAGQPEHVINFFYYLSEELRSIMAKLGLRTMNEMVGRSDLLSVDDSLRTPKTANINLSALLKPAFEMRPGAATHKVRQQDHRLYVRLDNKFIDESEPALSRGLPVQIDCNVVNTDRALGTTLSYHVSKLFGEEGLPRDTIHIKASGSAGQSCGAFLAPGITLELEGDANDYVGKGLSGGRLIVYPPKSSSFMPEENVIVGNTCLYGATRGHCYFAGIAAERFAVRNSGA
;
A
#
# COMPACT_ATOMS: atom_id res chain seq x y z
N TRP A 1 19.25 1.17 -2.52
CA TRP A 1 20.31 0.88 -1.55
C TRP A 1 20.92 2.15 -0.95
N THR A 2 21.26 3.11 -1.78
CA THR A 2 21.79 4.43 -1.34
C THR A 2 20.79 5.16 -0.45
N SER A 3 19.52 5.18 -0.82
CA SER A 3 18.44 5.78 -0.03
C SER A 3 18.30 5.11 1.34
N ILE A 4 18.41 3.78 1.42
CA ILE A 4 18.38 3.05 2.69
C ILE A 4 19.51 3.45 3.63
N LYS A 5 20.65 3.84 3.10
CA LYS A 5 21.80 4.25 3.91
C LYS A 5 21.78 5.71 4.36
N PHE A 6 21.21 6.59 3.56
CA PHE A 6 21.42 8.03 3.69
C PHE A 6 20.16 8.88 3.66
N ALA A 7 18.99 8.29 3.36
CA ALA A 7 17.72 9.01 3.33
C ALA A 7 16.82 8.57 4.48
N GLY A 8 16.04 9.50 4.98
CA GLY A 8 15.04 9.27 6.04
C GLY A 8 15.64 9.34 7.44
N LEU A 9 14.77 9.15 8.41
CA LEU A 9 15.06 9.12 9.84
C LEU A 9 14.87 7.70 10.39
N PRO A 10 15.42 7.38 11.59
CA PRO A 10 15.10 6.14 12.29
C PRO A 10 13.59 5.95 12.46
N TRP A 11 13.10 4.73 12.30
CA TRP A 11 11.67 4.41 12.37
C TRP A 11 11.06 4.75 13.75
N GLU A 12 11.86 4.72 14.80
CA GLU A 12 11.44 5.04 16.17
C GLU A 12 10.89 6.47 16.26
N LEU A 13 11.53 7.42 15.58
CA LEU A 13 11.06 8.82 15.53
C LEU A 13 9.72 8.92 14.79
N GLY A 14 9.65 8.35 13.58
CA GLY A 14 8.43 8.40 12.77
C GLY A 14 7.26 7.67 13.43
N LEU A 15 7.52 6.55 14.11
CA LEU A 15 6.50 5.78 14.82
C LEU A 15 5.92 6.57 16.00
N ALA A 16 6.79 7.12 16.85
CA ALA A 16 6.34 7.90 18.01
C ALA A 16 5.56 9.13 17.59
N GLU A 17 6.03 9.88 16.59
CA GLU A 17 5.35 11.05 16.05
C GLU A 17 3.98 10.68 15.45
N THR A 18 3.90 9.60 14.68
CA THR A 18 2.65 9.09 14.11
C THR A 18 1.66 8.70 15.20
N HIS A 19 2.10 7.93 16.19
CA HIS A 19 1.24 7.50 17.31
C HIS A 19 0.71 8.70 18.09
N GLN A 20 1.59 9.61 18.51
CA GLN A 20 1.21 10.83 19.24
C GLN A 20 0.21 11.69 18.45
N THR A 21 0.49 11.92 17.16
CA THR A 21 -0.39 12.71 16.29
C THR A 21 -1.78 12.07 16.14
N LEU A 22 -1.83 10.76 15.94
CA LEU A 22 -3.11 10.03 15.84
C LEU A 22 -3.91 10.07 17.15
N VAL A 23 -3.26 9.96 18.30
CA VAL A 23 -3.92 10.08 19.61
C VAL A 23 -4.43 11.48 19.83
N LEU A 24 -3.61 12.52 19.58
CA LEU A 24 -3.98 13.92 19.72
C LEU A 24 -5.21 14.30 18.89
N ASN A 25 -5.37 13.70 17.71
CA ASN A 25 -6.49 13.97 16.81
C ASN A 25 -7.67 13.00 16.96
N ASP A 26 -7.67 12.10 17.96
CA ASP A 26 -8.68 11.05 18.16
C ASP A 26 -8.85 10.13 16.95
N LEU A 27 -7.77 9.91 16.22
CA LEU A 27 -7.75 9.05 15.04
C LEU A 27 -7.20 7.66 15.34
N ARG A 28 -6.42 7.52 16.43
CA ARG A 28 -5.71 6.28 16.77
C ARG A 28 -6.63 5.08 16.94
N GLY A 29 -7.78 5.28 17.54
CA GLY A 29 -8.72 4.21 17.85
C GLY A 29 -9.33 3.50 16.63
N ARG A 30 -9.20 4.05 15.42
CA ARG A 30 -9.78 3.50 14.19
C ARG A 30 -8.76 2.88 13.22
N VAL A 31 -7.46 3.02 13.50
CA VAL A 31 -6.38 2.54 12.64
C VAL A 31 -5.45 1.61 13.40
N VAL A 32 -4.89 0.62 12.72
CA VAL A 32 -3.77 -0.17 13.19
C VAL A 32 -2.48 0.52 12.75
N VAL A 33 -1.53 0.66 13.65
CA VAL A 33 -0.21 1.20 13.32
C VAL A 33 0.77 0.05 13.21
N GLN A 34 1.34 -0.10 12.02
CA GLN A 34 2.38 -1.09 11.72
C GLN A 34 3.72 -0.38 11.58
N THR A 35 4.78 -1.01 12.07
CA THR A 35 6.17 -0.57 11.80
C THR A 35 7.01 -1.71 11.27
N ASP A 36 7.99 -1.35 10.43
CA ASP A 36 9.07 -2.21 10.00
C ASP A 36 10.39 -1.43 9.99
N GLY A 37 11.49 -2.08 9.72
CA GLY A 37 12.80 -1.43 9.68
C GLY A 37 13.83 -2.16 10.52
N GLN A 38 14.23 -3.34 10.05
CA GLN A 38 15.27 -4.17 10.68
C GLN A 38 14.91 -4.68 12.10
N LEU A 39 13.64 -4.95 12.35
CA LEU A 39 13.24 -5.66 13.57
C LEU A 39 13.84 -7.07 13.57
N ARG A 40 14.52 -7.48 14.65
CA ARG A 40 15.28 -8.73 14.71
C ARG A 40 15.06 -9.53 15.98
N SER A 41 14.63 -8.89 17.07
CA SER A 41 14.52 -9.44 18.39
C SER A 41 13.20 -9.08 19.07
N GLY A 42 12.86 -9.79 20.14
CA GLY A 42 11.71 -9.44 20.98
C GLY A 42 11.89 -8.06 21.64
N ARG A 43 13.14 -7.64 21.89
CA ARG A 43 13.42 -6.29 22.38
C ARG A 43 13.06 -5.21 21.37
N ASP A 44 13.36 -5.40 20.09
CA ASP A 44 12.98 -4.43 19.04
C ASP A 44 11.46 -4.30 18.96
N VAL A 45 10.74 -5.43 19.00
CA VAL A 45 9.28 -5.46 19.03
C VAL A 45 8.73 -4.76 20.29
N ALA A 46 9.34 -4.99 21.45
CA ALA A 46 8.95 -4.33 22.70
C ALA A 46 9.07 -2.80 22.58
N ILE A 47 10.19 -2.29 22.08
CA ILE A 47 10.41 -0.86 21.87
C ILE A 47 9.38 -0.31 20.87
N ALA A 48 9.16 -0.99 19.75
CA ALA A 48 8.18 -0.58 18.75
C ALA A 48 6.76 -0.52 19.33
N CYS A 49 6.35 -1.51 20.11
CA CYS A 49 5.06 -1.51 20.78
C CYS A 49 4.92 -0.37 21.79
N LEU A 50 5.93 -0.15 22.64
CA LEU A 50 5.96 0.94 23.60
C LEU A 50 5.92 2.33 22.94
N LEU A 51 6.42 2.46 21.70
CA LEU A 51 6.31 3.68 20.90
C LEU A 51 5.01 3.78 20.08
N GLY A 52 4.15 2.76 20.11
CA GLY A 52 2.80 2.84 19.58
C GLY A 52 2.45 1.88 18.43
N ALA A 53 3.31 0.95 18.03
CA ALA A 53 2.97 -0.06 17.03
C ALA A 53 2.11 -1.19 17.60
N GLU A 54 1.19 -1.71 16.77
CA GLU A 54 0.39 -2.91 17.04
C GLU A 54 0.79 -4.08 16.14
N GLU A 55 1.36 -3.79 14.98
CA GLU A 55 1.83 -4.77 14.01
C GLU A 55 3.30 -4.53 13.65
N PHE A 56 4.00 -5.61 13.32
CA PHE A 56 5.45 -5.59 13.14
C PHE A 56 5.83 -6.30 11.86
N GLY A 57 6.50 -5.60 10.94
CA GLY A 57 6.97 -6.14 9.68
C GLY A 57 8.40 -6.67 9.78
N PHE A 58 8.61 -7.87 9.26
CA PHE A 58 9.92 -8.52 9.22
C PHE A 58 10.27 -8.92 7.79
N SER A 59 11.51 -8.68 7.39
CA SER A 59 12.02 -9.12 6.10
C SER A 59 13.38 -9.81 6.24
N THR A 60 14.40 -9.07 6.66
CA THR A 60 15.78 -9.55 6.69
C THR A 60 15.99 -10.72 7.66
N ALA A 61 15.43 -10.64 8.88
CA ALA A 61 15.65 -11.65 9.89
C ALA A 61 15.09 -13.05 9.50
N PRO A 62 13.81 -13.17 9.05
CA PRO A 62 13.31 -14.46 8.54
C PRO A 62 14.04 -14.92 7.27
N LEU A 63 14.49 -14.02 6.40
CA LEU A 63 15.32 -14.43 5.25
C LEU A 63 16.65 -15.04 5.69
N ILE A 64 17.32 -14.45 6.68
CA ILE A 64 18.57 -15.00 7.24
C ILE A 64 18.33 -16.36 7.87
N SER A 65 17.22 -16.55 8.59
CA SER A 65 16.88 -17.85 9.20
C SER A 65 16.71 -18.96 8.15
N MET A 66 16.34 -18.61 6.90
CA MET A 66 16.24 -19.50 5.76
C MET A 66 17.55 -19.68 4.98
N GLY A 67 18.65 -19.07 5.41
CA GLY A 67 19.95 -19.19 4.76
C GLY A 67 20.34 -18.05 3.82
N CYS A 68 19.65 -16.91 3.87
CA CYS A 68 20.04 -15.71 3.10
C CYS A 68 21.37 -15.15 3.62
N ILE A 69 22.33 -14.98 2.70
CA ILE A 69 23.67 -14.45 3.00
C ILE A 69 23.81 -12.95 2.74
N MET A 70 22.70 -12.24 2.51
CA MET A 70 22.64 -10.78 2.34
C MET A 70 23.47 -10.23 1.17
N MET A 71 23.64 -10.99 0.10
CA MET A 71 24.39 -10.54 -1.09
C MET A 71 23.74 -9.38 -1.86
N ARG A 72 22.46 -9.09 -1.60
CA ARG A 72 21.71 -7.97 -2.23
C ARG A 72 21.63 -8.07 -3.77
N LYS A 73 21.66 -9.28 -4.34
CA LYS A 73 21.51 -9.58 -5.77
C LYS A 73 20.12 -10.10 -6.14
N CYS A 74 19.13 -9.92 -5.25
CA CYS A 74 17.76 -10.44 -5.40
C CYS A 74 17.06 -9.97 -6.68
N HIS A 75 17.39 -8.76 -7.16
CA HIS A 75 16.79 -8.15 -8.36
C HIS A 75 17.42 -8.62 -9.69
N LEU A 76 18.50 -9.39 -9.65
CA LEU A 76 19.26 -9.81 -10.85
C LEU A 76 19.01 -11.27 -11.26
N ASN A 77 18.10 -11.98 -10.60
CA ASN A 77 17.88 -13.41 -10.80
C ASN A 77 19.12 -14.31 -10.59
N THR A 78 20.10 -13.82 -9.83
CA THR A 78 21.40 -14.48 -9.60
C THR A 78 21.64 -14.79 -8.13
N CYS A 79 20.58 -15.04 -7.35
CA CYS A 79 20.71 -15.34 -5.93
C CYS A 79 21.49 -16.66 -5.72
N PRO A 80 22.70 -16.62 -5.12
CA PRO A 80 23.57 -17.79 -5.04
C PRO A 80 23.09 -18.88 -4.08
N VAL A 81 22.14 -18.54 -3.18
CA VAL A 81 21.52 -19.47 -2.23
C VAL A 81 20.10 -19.89 -2.63
N GLY A 82 19.65 -19.55 -3.82
CA GLY A 82 18.39 -20.03 -4.38
C GLY A 82 17.10 -19.40 -3.84
N ILE A 83 17.15 -18.42 -2.90
CA ILE A 83 15.96 -17.83 -2.29
C ILE A 83 15.20 -16.92 -3.27
N ALA A 84 15.92 -16.07 -3.99
CA ALA A 84 15.33 -15.03 -4.86
C ALA A 84 15.81 -15.18 -6.29
N THR A 85 15.48 -16.31 -6.92
CA THR A 85 15.83 -16.60 -8.32
C THR A 85 14.80 -17.54 -8.95
N GLN A 86 14.63 -17.46 -10.27
CA GLN A 86 13.87 -18.42 -11.09
C GLN A 86 14.80 -19.39 -11.84
N ASP A 87 16.13 -19.21 -11.76
CA ASP A 87 17.10 -20.12 -12.34
C ASP A 87 17.00 -21.49 -11.66
N PRO A 88 16.75 -22.60 -12.40
CA PRO A 88 16.56 -23.93 -11.82
C PRO A 88 17.78 -24.42 -11.04
N VAL A 89 18.99 -24.19 -11.56
CA VAL A 89 20.23 -24.63 -10.93
C VAL A 89 20.52 -23.89 -9.62
N LEU A 90 20.18 -22.60 -9.58
CA LEU A 90 20.33 -21.83 -8.37
C LEU A 90 19.25 -22.16 -7.35
N ARG A 91 18.02 -22.45 -7.78
CA ARG A 91 16.93 -22.86 -6.88
C ARG A 91 17.21 -24.17 -6.13
N GLU A 92 17.89 -25.11 -6.76
CA GLU A 92 18.29 -26.37 -6.11
C GLU A 92 19.19 -26.17 -4.89
N LYS A 93 19.86 -25.02 -4.78
CA LYS A 93 20.71 -24.66 -3.64
C LYS A 93 19.94 -24.17 -2.42
N PHE A 94 18.64 -23.95 -2.54
CA PHE A 94 17.83 -23.48 -1.43
C PHE A 94 17.62 -24.59 -0.39
N ALA A 95 18.21 -24.39 0.79
CA ALA A 95 18.16 -25.33 1.90
C ALA A 95 17.26 -24.89 3.05
N GLY A 96 16.52 -23.77 2.89
CA GLY A 96 15.61 -23.28 3.92
C GLY A 96 14.43 -24.21 4.15
N GLN A 97 14.01 -24.32 5.40
CA GLN A 97 12.84 -25.11 5.82
C GLN A 97 11.86 -24.20 6.55
N PRO A 98 10.53 -24.46 6.49
CA PRO A 98 9.52 -23.69 7.22
C PRO A 98 9.81 -23.61 8.71
N GLU A 99 10.35 -24.67 9.31
CA GLU A 99 10.68 -24.79 10.73
C GLU A 99 11.72 -23.76 11.17
N HIS A 100 12.61 -23.33 10.28
CA HIS A 100 13.59 -22.28 10.58
C HIS A 100 12.89 -20.96 10.89
N VAL A 101 11.88 -20.60 10.11
CA VAL A 101 11.07 -19.38 10.32
C VAL A 101 10.16 -19.52 11.53
N ILE A 102 9.52 -20.69 11.70
CA ILE A 102 8.66 -20.98 12.85
C ILE A 102 9.46 -20.84 14.16
N ASN A 103 10.63 -21.47 14.24
CA ASN A 103 11.49 -21.41 15.41
C ASN A 103 12.01 -19.99 15.67
N PHE A 104 12.37 -19.24 14.62
CA PHE A 104 12.78 -17.85 14.75
C PHE A 104 11.70 -17.02 15.45
N PHE A 105 10.45 -17.08 14.96
CA PHE A 105 9.36 -16.33 15.56
C PHE A 105 8.92 -16.85 16.93
N TYR A 106 9.06 -18.15 17.17
CA TYR A 106 8.82 -18.72 18.50
C TYR A 106 9.79 -18.12 19.52
N TYR A 107 11.09 -18.14 19.27
CA TYR A 107 12.08 -17.58 20.19
C TYR A 107 11.97 -16.06 20.33
N LEU A 108 11.67 -15.34 19.25
CA LEU A 108 11.40 -13.91 19.32
C LEU A 108 10.20 -13.61 20.24
N SER A 109 9.14 -14.40 20.12
CA SER A 109 7.94 -14.25 20.95
C SER A 109 8.21 -14.57 22.42
N GLU A 110 9.03 -15.58 22.72
CA GLU A 110 9.43 -15.92 24.10
C GLU A 110 10.31 -14.84 24.73
N GLU A 111 11.21 -14.24 23.95
CA GLU A 111 11.98 -13.07 24.41
C GLU A 111 11.05 -11.90 24.73
N LEU A 112 10.10 -11.59 23.85
CA LEU A 112 9.10 -10.54 24.07
C LEU A 112 8.26 -10.81 25.31
N ARG A 113 7.77 -12.04 25.51
CA ARG A 113 7.03 -12.45 26.71
C ARG A 113 7.83 -12.24 27.97
N SER A 114 9.12 -12.57 27.95
CA SER A 114 10.02 -12.36 29.09
C SER A 114 10.17 -10.87 29.42
N ILE A 115 10.25 -10.00 28.42
CA ILE A 115 10.30 -8.54 28.61
C ILE A 115 8.97 -8.03 29.18
N MET A 116 7.85 -8.43 28.60
CA MET A 116 6.51 -8.05 29.08
C MET A 116 6.29 -8.49 30.55
N ALA A 117 6.71 -9.69 30.92
CA ALA A 117 6.62 -10.18 32.28
C ALA A 117 7.42 -9.31 33.27
N LYS A 118 8.63 -8.88 32.89
CA LYS A 118 9.45 -7.98 33.70
C LYS A 118 8.82 -6.59 33.87
N LEU A 119 8.07 -6.14 32.87
CA LEU A 119 7.34 -4.87 32.89
C LEU A 119 5.97 -4.99 33.58
N GLY A 120 5.53 -6.19 33.96
CA GLY A 120 4.23 -6.44 34.56
C GLY A 120 3.05 -6.36 33.58
N LEU A 121 3.29 -6.46 32.26
CA LEU A 121 2.30 -6.37 31.21
C LEU A 121 1.83 -7.76 30.77
N ARG A 122 0.52 -7.96 30.60
CA ARG A 122 -0.09 -9.25 30.24
C ARG A 122 -0.47 -9.36 28.78
N THR A 123 -0.81 -8.24 28.15
CA THR A 123 -1.25 -8.19 26.75
C THR A 123 -0.48 -7.15 25.97
N MET A 124 -0.42 -7.33 24.63
CA MET A 124 0.18 -6.34 23.75
C MET A 124 -0.56 -5.01 23.82
N ASN A 125 -1.89 -5.01 23.93
CA ASN A 125 -2.68 -3.79 24.03
C ASN A 125 -2.36 -2.95 25.28
N GLU A 126 -2.01 -3.59 26.40
CA GLU A 126 -1.53 -2.89 27.59
C GLU A 126 -0.16 -2.24 27.38
N MET A 127 0.60 -2.70 26.39
CA MET A 127 1.95 -2.22 26.09
C MET A 127 1.96 -1.08 25.07
N VAL A 128 0.95 -1.02 24.17
CA VAL A 128 0.93 -0.05 23.07
C VAL A 128 0.96 1.39 23.58
N GLY A 129 1.99 2.13 23.15
CA GLY A 129 2.15 3.55 23.47
C GLY A 129 2.59 3.87 24.90
N ARG A 130 3.02 2.86 25.68
CA ARG A 130 3.55 3.01 27.05
C ARG A 130 5.01 3.48 27.02
N SER A 131 5.27 4.59 26.33
CA SER A 131 6.61 5.18 26.25
C SER A 131 7.17 5.65 27.59
N ASP A 132 6.31 5.78 28.62
CA ASP A 132 6.68 5.99 30.03
C ASP A 132 7.54 4.85 30.60
N LEU A 133 7.50 3.66 30.01
CA LEU A 133 8.33 2.51 30.39
C LEU A 133 9.70 2.47 29.69
N LEU A 134 9.99 3.46 28.86
CA LEU A 134 11.29 3.65 28.21
C LEU A 134 12.10 4.74 28.92
N SER A 135 13.38 4.51 29.10
CA SER A 135 14.32 5.48 29.62
C SER A 135 15.57 5.56 28.73
N VAL A 136 16.17 6.75 28.70
CA VAL A 136 17.45 6.94 28.04
C VAL A 136 18.55 6.35 28.91
N ASP A 137 19.40 5.51 28.34
CA ASP A 137 20.61 5.03 29.00
C ASP A 137 21.74 6.05 28.78
N ASP A 138 21.96 6.89 29.76
CA ASP A 138 22.99 7.93 29.70
C ASP A 138 24.42 7.37 29.69
N SER A 139 24.62 6.12 30.12
CA SER A 139 25.92 5.46 30.09
C SER A 139 26.41 5.18 28.66
N LEU A 140 25.47 5.11 27.68
CA LEU A 140 25.76 4.90 26.27
C LEU A 140 25.98 6.21 25.49
N ARG A 141 25.91 7.37 26.14
CA ARG A 141 26.15 8.65 25.49
C ARG A 141 27.60 8.80 25.06
N THR A 142 27.77 9.26 23.84
CA THR A 142 29.03 9.65 23.25
C THR A 142 29.08 11.16 23.03
N PRO A 143 30.24 11.79 22.76
CA PRO A 143 30.30 13.21 22.42
C PRO A 143 29.38 13.57 21.24
N LYS A 144 29.19 12.65 20.29
CA LYS A 144 28.29 12.83 19.12
C LYS A 144 26.81 12.79 19.50
N THR A 145 26.43 12.01 20.50
CA THR A 145 25.03 11.82 20.92
C THR A 145 24.65 12.61 22.17
N ALA A 146 25.59 13.33 22.77
CA ALA A 146 25.40 14.07 24.01
C ALA A 146 24.23 15.09 23.94
N ASN A 147 24.05 15.71 22.80
CA ASN A 147 23.04 16.73 22.57
C ASN A 147 21.70 16.20 22.03
N ILE A 148 21.54 14.87 21.88
CA ILE A 148 20.28 14.29 21.43
C ILE A 148 19.29 14.31 22.59
N ASN A 149 18.17 15.02 22.39
CA ASN A 149 17.06 15.06 23.33
C ASN A 149 15.92 14.17 22.84
N LEU A 150 15.61 13.11 23.58
CA LEU A 150 14.55 12.17 23.27
C LEU A 150 13.26 12.42 24.07
N SER A 151 13.17 13.48 24.86
CA SER A 151 12.02 13.74 25.75
C SER A 151 10.69 13.87 25.00
N ALA A 152 10.70 14.49 23.83
CA ALA A 152 9.49 14.62 23.00
C ALA A 152 9.04 13.27 22.44
N LEU A 153 9.97 12.42 22.02
CA LEU A 153 9.70 11.05 21.54
C LEU A 153 9.14 10.16 22.64
N LEU A 154 9.66 10.28 23.86
CA LEU A 154 9.27 9.45 25.01
C LEU A 154 8.05 10.00 25.77
N LYS A 155 7.50 11.14 25.36
CA LYS A 155 6.28 11.69 25.99
C LYS A 155 5.08 10.79 25.73
N PRO A 156 4.40 10.25 26.76
CA PRO A 156 3.26 9.37 26.58
C PRO A 156 2.08 10.07 25.93
N ALA A 157 1.55 9.50 24.85
CA ALA A 157 0.44 10.11 24.12
C ALA A 157 -0.86 10.15 24.94
N PHE A 158 -1.08 9.21 25.86
CA PHE A 158 -2.25 9.20 26.76
C PHE A 158 -2.25 10.35 27.76
N GLU A 159 -1.09 10.92 28.10
CA GLU A 159 -0.99 12.14 28.90
C GLU A 159 -1.31 13.40 28.09
N MET A 160 -1.00 13.38 26.77
CA MET A 160 -1.24 14.50 25.88
C MET A 160 -2.73 14.67 25.57
N ARG A 161 -3.49 13.58 25.53
CA ARG A 161 -4.94 13.57 25.38
C ARG A 161 -5.58 12.48 26.24
N PRO A 162 -5.90 12.78 27.50
CA PRO A 162 -6.55 11.82 28.39
C PRO A 162 -7.87 11.29 27.82
N GLY A 163 -8.08 9.98 27.93
CA GLY A 163 -9.30 9.30 27.45
C GLY A 163 -9.32 8.96 25.96
N ALA A 164 -8.37 9.42 25.17
CA ALA A 164 -8.24 8.96 23.78
C ALA A 164 -7.70 7.53 23.73
N ALA A 165 -8.15 6.76 22.73
CA ALA A 165 -7.65 5.39 22.50
C ALA A 165 -6.18 5.40 22.09
N THR A 166 -5.38 4.49 22.64
CA THR A 166 -3.96 4.30 22.33
C THR A 166 -3.70 3.16 21.34
N HIS A 167 -4.71 2.38 21.02
CA HIS A 167 -4.67 1.28 20.05
C HIS A 167 -6.02 1.19 19.33
N LYS A 168 -6.14 0.32 18.32
CA LYS A 168 -7.38 0.16 17.56
C LYS A 168 -8.48 -0.44 18.45
N VAL A 169 -9.59 0.28 18.60
CA VAL A 169 -10.76 -0.13 19.40
C VAL A 169 -12.06 -0.08 18.60
N ARG A 170 -12.04 0.49 17.39
CA ARG A 170 -13.23 0.61 16.54
C ARG A 170 -12.87 0.36 15.06
N GLN A 171 -13.85 -0.02 14.27
CA GLN A 171 -13.68 -0.20 12.84
C GLN A 171 -13.56 1.15 12.13
N GLN A 172 -12.76 1.18 11.07
CA GLN A 172 -12.69 2.30 10.15
C GLN A 172 -13.88 2.23 9.18
N ASP A 173 -14.67 3.28 9.11
CA ASP A 173 -15.62 3.45 8.03
C ASP A 173 -14.88 3.97 6.77
N HIS A 174 -14.71 3.11 5.80
CA HIS A 174 -14.08 3.45 4.53
C HIS A 174 -15.01 4.16 3.56
N ARG A 175 -16.29 4.32 3.91
CA ARG A 175 -17.32 4.99 3.11
C ARG A 175 -17.41 4.42 1.67
N LEU A 176 -17.22 3.11 1.52
CA LEU A 176 -17.24 2.45 0.20
C LEU A 176 -18.61 2.56 -0.47
N TYR A 177 -19.67 2.76 0.31
CA TYR A 177 -21.05 2.93 -0.18
C TYR A 177 -21.29 4.25 -0.94
N VAL A 178 -20.42 5.26 -0.79
CA VAL A 178 -20.53 6.54 -1.52
C VAL A 178 -19.66 6.61 -2.77
N ARG A 179 -18.94 5.52 -3.11
CA ARG A 179 -18.05 5.52 -4.29
C ARG A 179 -18.84 5.57 -5.58
N LEU A 180 -18.30 6.26 -6.57
CA LEU A 180 -18.92 6.44 -7.89
C LEU A 180 -19.14 5.11 -8.62
N ASP A 181 -18.28 4.10 -8.38
CA ASP A 181 -18.46 2.75 -8.93
C ASP A 181 -19.79 2.09 -8.54
N ASN A 182 -20.39 2.43 -7.38
CA ASN A 182 -21.71 1.92 -7.02
C ASN A 182 -22.79 2.43 -7.99
N LYS A 183 -22.74 3.73 -8.35
CA LYS A 183 -23.59 4.29 -9.40
C LYS A 183 -23.38 3.54 -10.73
N PHE A 184 -22.14 3.27 -11.09
CA PHE A 184 -21.83 2.53 -12.32
C PHE A 184 -22.42 1.12 -12.32
N ILE A 185 -22.37 0.43 -11.19
CA ILE A 185 -22.95 -0.91 -11.04
C ILE A 185 -24.47 -0.85 -11.18
N ASP A 186 -25.12 0.06 -10.46
CA ASP A 186 -26.58 0.23 -10.48
C ASP A 186 -27.09 0.58 -11.88
N GLU A 187 -26.48 1.55 -12.56
CA GLU A 187 -26.85 1.97 -13.90
C GLU A 187 -26.47 0.93 -14.99
N SER A 188 -25.52 0.04 -14.70
CA SER A 188 -25.13 -1.07 -15.59
C SER A 188 -26.00 -2.31 -15.43
N GLU A 189 -27.03 -2.31 -14.58
CA GLU A 189 -27.92 -3.46 -14.39
C GLU A 189 -28.43 -4.06 -15.72
N PRO A 190 -28.92 -3.27 -16.71
CA PRO A 190 -29.36 -3.83 -17.99
C PRO A 190 -28.25 -4.55 -18.77
N ALA A 191 -27.01 -4.08 -18.65
CA ALA A 191 -25.85 -4.73 -19.26
C ALA A 191 -25.47 -6.01 -18.52
N LEU A 192 -25.45 -5.97 -17.18
CA LEU A 192 -25.05 -7.10 -16.34
C LEU A 192 -26.06 -8.26 -16.34
N SER A 193 -27.37 -7.96 -16.46
CA SER A 193 -28.44 -8.96 -16.43
C SER A 193 -28.86 -9.48 -17.81
N ARG A 194 -28.83 -8.61 -18.84
CA ARG A 194 -29.40 -8.89 -20.18
C ARG A 194 -28.43 -8.62 -21.32
N GLY A 195 -27.21 -8.16 -21.07
CA GLY A 195 -26.24 -7.83 -22.11
C GLY A 195 -26.61 -6.61 -22.95
N LEU A 196 -27.54 -5.75 -22.49
CA LEU A 196 -27.98 -4.58 -23.23
C LEU A 196 -26.97 -3.43 -23.08
N PRO A 197 -26.63 -2.72 -24.17
CA PRO A 197 -25.72 -1.57 -24.08
C PRO A 197 -26.26 -0.48 -23.18
N VAL A 198 -25.37 0.11 -22.36
CA VAL A 198 -25.67 1.25 -21.48
C VAL A 198 -24.61 2.32 -21.61
N GLN A 199 -25.04 3.60 -21.51
CA GLN A 199 -24.14 4.75 -21.39
C GLN A 199 -24.39 5.43 -20.06
N ILE A 200 -23.30 5.78 -19.37
CA ILE A 200 -23.32 6.43 -18.06
C ILE A 200 -22.51 7.72 -18.16
N ASP A 201 -23.14 8.85 -17.87
CA ASP A 201 -22.47 10.14 -17.83
C ASP A 201 -22.22 10.57 -16.38
N CYS A 202 -21.00 11.06 -16.07
CA CYS A 202 -20.65 11.51 -14.73
C CYS A 202 -19.55 12.58 -14.70
N ASN A 203 -19.54 13.36 -13.63
CA ASN A 203 -18.41 14.21 -13.29
C ASN A 203 -17.51 13.48 -12.29
N VAL A 204 -16.21 13.68 -12.40
CA VAL A 204 -15.20 13.06 -11.52
C VAL A 204 -14.27 14.11 -10.92
N VAL A 205 -13.81 13.83 -9.73
CA VAL A 205 -12.82 14.63 -9.01
C VAL A 205 -11.65 13.75 -8.55
N ASN A 206 -10.55 14.35 -8.14
CA ASN A 206 -9.33 13.63 -7.78
C ASN A 206 -9.45 12.71 -6.55
N THR A 207 -10.53 12.80 -5.81
CA THR A 207 -10.87 11.84 -4.73
C THR A 207 -11.58 10.60 -5.25
N ASP A 208 -12.07 10.58 -6.51
CA ASP A 208 -12.65 9.42 -7.15
C ASP A 208 -11.53 8.53 -7.68
N ARG A 209 -11.09 7.61 -6.84
CA ARG A 209 -9.96 6.71 -7.08
C ARG A 209 -10.45 5.35 -7.55
N ALA A 210 -9.64 4.68 -8.36
CA ALA A 210 -9.90 3.34 -8.88
C ALA A 210 -11.27 3.21 -9.61
N LEU A 211 -11.64 4.23 -10.38
CA LEU A 211 -12.86 4.25 -11.18
C LEU A 211 -12.95 3.04 -12.12
N GLY A 212 -14.09 2.39 -12.15
CA GLY A 212 -14.37 1.23 -12.98
C GLY A 212 -13.84 -0.09 -12.44
N THR A 213 -13.04 -0.09 -11.35
CA THR A 213 -12.46 -1.32 -10.79
C THR A 213 -13.51 -2.22 -10.14
N THR A 214 -14.43 -1.66 -9.34
CA THR A 214 -15.47 -2.44 -8.69
C THR A 214 -16.52 -2.93 -9.70
N LEU A 215 -16.86 -2.11 -10.69
CA LEU A 215 -17.69 -2.55 -11.82
C LEU A 215 -17.02 -3.70 -12.59
N SER A 216 -15.71 -3.60 -12.84
CA SER A 216 -14.94 -4.67 -13.51
C SER A 216 -14.96 -5.98 -12.73
N TYR A 217 -14.90 -5.94 -11.39
CA TYR A 217 -15.08 -7.11 -10.56
C TYR A 217 -16.45 -7.77 -10.79
N HIS A 218 -17.54 -6.99 -10.88
CA HIS A 218 -18.87 -7.52 -11.15
C HIS A 218 -18.95 -8.16 -12.54
N VAL A 219 -18.40 -7.50 -13.57
CA VAL A 219 -18.34 -8.07 -14.93
C VAL A 219 -17.55 -9.39 -14.93
N SER A 220 -16.36 -9.41 -14.36
CA SER A 220 -15.51 -10.61 -14.32
C SER A 220 -16.14 -11.74 -13.51
N LYS A 221 -16.84 -11.42 -12.43
CA LYS A 221 -17.54 -12.41 -11.61
C LYS A 221 -18.71 -13.08 -12.36
N LEU A 222 -19.43 -12.34 -13.20
CA LEU A 222 -20.59 -12.81 -13.95
C LEU A 222 -20.20 -13.47 -15.28
N PHE A 223 -19.21 -12.95 -15.98
CA PHE A 223 -18.88 -13.30 -17.36
C PHE A 223 -17.46 -13.89 -17.52
N GLY A 224 -16.70 -14.08 -16.44
CA GLY A 224 -15.36 -14.64 -16.49
C GLY A 224 -14.35 -13.72 -17.24
N GLU A 225 -13.35 -14.35 -17.84
CA GLU A 225 -12.28 -13.66 -18.57
C GLU A 225 -12.75 -13.04 -19.90
N GLU A 226 -13.80 -13.59 -20.52
CA GLU A 226 -14.34 -13.10 -21.78
C GLU A 226 -15.08 -11.77 -21.59
N GLY A 227 -15.67 -11.54 -20.41
CA GLY A 227 -16.40 -10.34 -20.08
C GLY A 227 -17.64 -10.12 -20.97
N LEU A 228 -17.94 -8.85 -21.25
CA LEU A 228 -19.04 -8.44 -22.10
C LEU A 228 -18.54 -8.09 -23.53
N PRO A 229 -19.43 -8.09 -24.53
CA PRO A 229 -19.11 -7.56 -25.85
C PRO A 229 -18.60 -6.13 -25.77
N ARG A 230 -17.77 -5.74 -26.74
CA ARG A 230 -17.17 -4.40 -26.79
C ARG A 230 -18.23 -3.30 -26.71
N ASP A 231 -17.93 -2.25 -25.92
CA ASP A 231 -18.80 -1.07 -25.73
C ASP A 231 -20.20 -1.38 -25.13
N THR A 232 -20.37 -2.52 -24.45
CA THR A 232 -21.63 -2.82 -23.75
C THR A 232 -21.87 -1.85 -22.59
N ILE A 233 -20.83 -1.45 -21.86
CA ILE A 233 -20.90 -0.42 -20.82
C ILE A 233 -19.96 0.73 -21.23
N HIS A 234 -20.53 1.89 -21.50
CA HIS A 234 -19.77 3.08 -21.88
C HIS A 234 -19.94 4.17 -20.81
N ILE A 235 -18.86 4.43 -20.06
CA ILE A 235 -18.81 5.47 -19.03
C ILE A 235 -18.15 6.70 -19.65
N LYS A 236 -18.86 7.83 -19.70
CA LYS A 236 -18.34 9.13 -20.08
C LYS A 236 -18.16 9.98 -18.83
N ALA A 237 -16.92 10.22 -18.48
CA ALA A 237 -16.54 11.00 -17.32
C ALA A 237 -15.93 12.34 -17.74
N SER A 238 -16.20 13.39 -16.98
CA SER A 238 -15.61 14.73 -17.19
C SER A 238 -14.97 15.21 -15.89
N GLY A 239 -13.72 15.68 -15.93
CA GLY A 239 -13.01 16.23 -14.79
C GLY A 239 -11.63 15.62 -14.58
N SER A 240 -11.11 15.72 -13.36
CA SER A 240 -9.78 15.17 -12.98
C SER A 240 -9.96 13.90 -12.17
N ALA A 241 -9.68 12.74 -12.75
CA ALA A 241 -9.82 11.46 -12.06
C ALA A 241 -8.68 11.21 -11.07
N GLY A 242 -9.00 10.54 -9.97
CA GLY A 242 -8.02 10.13 -8.96
C GLY A 242 -7.12 8.98 -9.41
N GLN A 243 -6.26 8.56 -8.49
CA GLN A 243 -5.28 7.49 -8.72
C GLN A 243 -5.95 6.17 -9.13
N SER A 244 -5.29 5.42 -10.03
CA SER A 244 -5.74 4.11 -10.52
C SER A 244 -7.04 4.13 -11.32
N CYS A 245 -7.34 5.23 -12.02
CA CYS A 245 -8.47 5.31 -12.94
C CYS A 245 -8.39 4.18 -13.98
N GLY A 246 -9.46 3.42 -14.18
CA GLY A 246 -9.50 2.28 -15.10
C GLY A 246 -8.62 1.10 -14.71
N ALA A 247 -8.18 0.98 -13.45
CA ALA A 247 -7.41 -0.17 -13.00
C ALA A 247 -8.22 -1.46 -13.14
N PHE A 248 -7.59 -2.51 -13.68
CA PHE A 248 -8.19 -3.83 -13.93
C PHE A 248 -9.46 -3.80 -14.79
N LEU A 249 -9.61 -2.81 -15.66
CA LEU A 249 -10.82 -2.62 -16.45
C LEU A 249 -11.10 -3.86 -17.31
N ALA A 250 -12.29 -4.44 -17.11
CA ALA A 250 -12.71 -5.70 -17.73
C ALA A 250 -13.19 -5.51 -19.17
N PRO A 251 -13.19 -6.58 -20.01
CA PRO A 251 -13.73 -6.53 -21.36
C PRO A 251 -15.21 -6.10 -21.36
N GLY A 252 -15.59 -5.30 -22.37
CA GLY A 252 -16.93 -4.76 -22.52
C GLY A 252 -17.15 -3.41 -21.87
N ILE A 253 -16.24 -2.95 -21.00
CA ILE A 253 -16.28 -1.63 -20.40
C ILE A 253 -15.40 -0.67 -21.19
N THR A 254 -15.96 0.46 -21.58
CA THR A 254 -15.25 1.63 -22.11
C THR A 254 -15.37 2.76 -21.11
N LEU A 255 -14.24 3.24 -20.61
CA LEU A 255 -14.13 4.43 -19.77
C LEU A 255 -13.50 5.56 -20.59
N GLU A 256 -14.28 6.55 -20.92
CA GLU A 256 -13.89 7.76 -21.66
C GLU A 256 -13.85 8.93 -20.69
N LEU A 257 -12.69 9.53 -20.51
CA LEU A 257 -12.46 10.66 -19.63
C LEU A 257 -12.07 11.90 -20.42
N GLU A 258 -12.96 12.89 -20.46
CA GLU A 258 -12.64 14.24 -20.88
C GLU A 258 -12.04 15.00 -19.71
N GLY A 259 -10.69 15.05 -19.65
CA GLY A 259 -9.96 15.63 -18.53
C GLY A 259 -8.56 15.07 -18.39
N ASP A 260 -8.15 14.86 -17.15
CA ASP A 260 -6.86 14.30 -16.78
C ASP A 260 -7.00 13.24 -15.66
N ALA A 261 -5.97 12.47 -15.45
CA ALA A 261 -5.96 11.45 -14.40
C ALA A 261 -4.61 11.35 -13.72
N ASN A 262 -4.63 10.93 -12.47
CA ASN A 262 -3.45 10.77 -11.60
C ASN A 262 -2.64 9.51 -11.96
N ASP A 263 -1.78 9.03 -11.07
CA ASP A 263 -0.92 7.86 -11.27
C ASP A 263 -1.70 6.55 -11.47
N TYR A 264 -1.05 5.54 -12.05
CA TYR A 264 -1.55 4.17 -12.23
C TYR A 264 -2.80 4.03 -13.10
N VAL A 265 -3.02 4.94 -14.04
CA VAL A 265 -4.12 4.81 -15.01
C VAL A 265 -3.99 3.49 -15.76
N GLY A 266 -5.07 2.71 -15.82
CA GLY A 266 -5.08 1.42 -16.49
C GLY A 266 -4.16 0.36 -15.89
N LYS A 267 -3.73 0.49 -14.63
CA LYS A 267 -2.95 -0.56 -13.94
C LYS A 267 -3.66 -1.90 -14.04
N GLY A 268 -2.96 -2.93 -14.54
CA GLY A 268 -3.54 -4.27 -14.69
C GLY A 268 -4.73 -4.34 -15.64
N LEU A 269 -4.83 -3.42 -16.61
CA LEU A 269 -5.91 -3.44 -17.62
C LEU A 269 -6.09 -4.84 -18.19
N SER A 270 -7.33 -5.36 -18.16
CA SER A 270 -7.62 -6.76 -18.39
C SER A 270 -8.56 -7.02 -19.59
N GLY A 271 -8.72 -6.03 -20.49
CA GLY A 271 -9.51 -6.17 -21.73
C GLY A 271 -10.46 -5.01 -22.02
N GLY A 272 -10.65 -4.09 -21.08
CA GLY A 272 -11.44 -2.89 -21.29
C GLY A 272 -10.79 -1.87 -22.22
N ARG A 273 -11.52 -0.80 -22.49
CA ARG A 273 -11.03 0.33 -23.28
C ARG A 273 -11.00 1.59 -22.43
N LEU A 274 -9.86 2.30 -22.44
CA LEU A 274 -9.63 3.50 -21.67
C LEU A 274 -9.22 4.63 -22.62
N ILE A 275 -9.93 5.74 -22.57
CA ILE A 275 -9.72 6.91 -23.42
C ILE A 275 -9.60 8.12 -22.52
N VAL A 276 -8.48 8.87 -22.61
CA VAL A 276 -8.26 10.10 -21.85
C VAL A 276 -7.81 11.21 -22.78
N TYR A 277 -8.50 12.32 -22.75
CA TYR A 277 -8.16 13.50 -23.55
C TYR A 277 -8.57 14.78 -22.82
N PRO A 278 -7.84 15.89 -23.03
CA PRO A 278 -8.16 17.14 -22.37
C PRO A 278 -9.50 17.71 -22.85
N PRO A 279 -10.19 18.54 -22.04
CA PRO A 279 -11.41 19.22 -22.45
C PRO A 279 -11.22 19.98 -23.73
N LYS A 280 -12.22 19.98 -24.63
CA LYS A 280 -12.19 20.72 -25.88
C LYS A 280 -12.00 22.23 -25.71
N SER A 281 -12.36 22.75 -24.54
CA SER A 281 -12.16 24.14 -24.14
C SER A 281 -10.74 24.47 -23.66
N SER A 282 -9.85 23.48 -23.57
CA SER A 282 -8.47 23.70 -23.12
C SER A 282 -7.70 24.54 -24.15
N SER A 283 -6.92 25.50 -23.68
CA SER A 283 -6.10 26.40 -24.51
C SER A 283 -4.67 25.90 -24.74
N PHE A 284 -4.28 24.77 -24.15
CA PHE A 284 -2.94 24.20 -24.30
C PHE A 284 -2.89 23.14 -25.40
N MET A 285 -1.70 22.89 -25.92
CA MET A 285 -1.43 21.80 -26.86
C MET A 285 -1.35 20.47 -26.12
N PRO A 286 -2.24 19.50 -26.38
CA PRO A 286 -2.24 18.23 -25.65
C PRO A 286 -0.91 17.50 -25.70
N GLU A 287 -0.24 17.51 -26.84
CA GLU A 287 1.02 16.82 -27.08
C GLU A 287 2.19 17.37 -26.25
N GLU A 288 2.05 18.55 -25.68
CA GLU A 288 3.06 19.22 -24.86
C GLU A 288 2.77 19.13 -23.36
N ASN A 289 1.65 18.50 -22.97
CA ASN A 289 1.18 18.48 -21.59
C ASN A 289 0.94 17.07 -21.07
N VAL A 290 1.26 16.85 -19.80
CA VAL A 290 1.01 15.59 -19.09
C VAL A 290 -0.47 15.51 -18.71
N ILE A 291 -1.19 14.50 -19.22
CA ILE A 291 -2.62 14.28 -18.91
C ILE A 291 -2.86 13.01 -18.08
N VAL A 292 -1.89 12.11 -17.99
CA VAL A 292 -1.93 10.93 -17.16
C VAL A 292 -0.61 10.84 -16.37
N GLY A 293 -0.71 10.48 -15.09
CA GLY A 293 0.43 10.47 -14.18
C GLY A 293 1.44 9.35 -14.44
N ASN A 294 2.18 8.97 -13.39
CA ASN A 294 3.23 7.97 -13.44
C ASN A 294 2.69 6.54 -13.47
N THR A 295 3.48 5.61 -14.01
CA THR A 295 3.26 4.16 -13.91
C THR A 295 1.92 3.70 -14.52
N CYS A 296 1.47 4.40 -15.56
CA CYS A 296 0.28 4.02 -16.31
C CYS A 296 0.47 2.67 -16.99
N LEU A 297 -0.60 1.88 -17.15
CA LEU A 297 -0.61 0.54 -17.77
C LEU A 297 0.35 -0.46 -17.11
N TYR A 298 0.75 -0.24 -15.86
CA TYR A 298 1.61 -1.18 -15.14
C TYR A 298 0.96 -2.57 -15.07
N GLY A 299 1.64 -3.57 -15.60
CA GLY A 299 1.17 -4.96 -15.58
C GLY A 299 -0.12 -5.19 -16.38
N ALA A 300 -0.46 -4.33 -17.33
CA ALA A 300 -1.61 -4.53 -18.21
C ALA A 300 -1.40 -5.77 -19.08
N THR A 301 -2.46 -6.58 -19.27
CA THR A 301 -2.39 -7.87 -19.95
C THR A 301 -3.21 -7.90 -21.23
N ARG A 302 -4.28 -7.10 -21.33
CA ARG A 302 -5.19 -7.05 -22.49
C ARG A 302 -6.00 -5.76 -22.47
N GLY A 303 -6.38 -5.23 -23.65
CA GLY A 303 -7.24 -4.05 -23.74
C GLY A 303 -6.66 -2.97 -24.64
N HIS A 304 -7.32 -1.81 -24.69
CA HIS A 304 -6.93 -0.68 -25.52
C HIS A 304 -6.93 0.61 -24.74
N CYS A 305 -5.84 1.38 -24.86
CA CYS A 305 -5.72 2.70 -24.26
C CYS A 305 -5.39 3.77 -25.30
N TYR A 306 -6.04 4.92 -25.19
CA TYR A 306 -5.85 6.09 -26.05
C TYR A 306 -5.69 7.32 -25.16
N PHE A 307 -4.50 7.90 -25.17
CA PHE A 307 -4.18 9.09 -24.38
C PHE A 307 -3.79 10.22 -25.34
N ALA A 308 -4.55 11.31 -25.35
CA ALA A 308 -4.23 12.50 -26.13
C ALA A 308 -3.40 13.46 -25.27
N GLY A 309 -2.11 13.20 -25.14
CA GLY A 309 -1.17 13.97 -24.35
C GLY A 309 0.04 13.15 -23.91
N ILE A 310 0.87 13.72 -23.05
CA ILE A 310 2.07 13.07 -22.52
C ILE A 310 1.68 12.16 -21.35
N ALA A 311 2.20 10.93 -21.34
CA ALA A 311 2.22 10.06 -20.18
C ALA A 311 3.53 10.27 -19.40
N ALA A 312 3.44 10.33 -18.07
CA ALA A 312 4.60 10.59 -17.22
C ALA A 312 5.50 9.36 -17.06
N GLU A 313 6.32 9.33 -16.02
CA GLU A 313 7.37 8.32 -15.78
C GLU A 313 6.83 6.87 -15.69
N ARG A 314 7.65 5.91 -16.12
CA ARG A 314 7.38 4.46 -16.02
C ARG A 314 6.12 4.00 -16.76
N PHE A 315 5.80 4.63 -17.87
CA PHE A 315 4.69 4.21 -18.74
C PHE A 315 4.86 2.76 -19.22
N ALA A 316 3.79 1.99 -19.16
CA ALA A 316 3.66 0.61 -19.65
C ALA A 316 4.72 -0.40 -19.12
N VAL A 317 5.30 -0.17 -17.95
CA VAL A 317 6.20 -1.12 -17.30
C VAL A 317 5.45 -2.43 -17.03
N ARG A 318 6.03 -3.57 -17.46
CA ARG A 318 5.42 -4.91 -17.38
C ARG A 318 4.07 -5.02 -18.10
N ASN A 319 3.81 -4.21 -19.10
CA ASN A 319 2.72 -4.45 -20.03
C ASN A 319 3.05 -5.66 -20.90
N SER A 320 2.11 -6.60 -21.02
CA SER A 320 2.30 -7.84 -21.77
C SER A 320 1.28 -8.07 -22.88
N GLY A 321 0.28 -7.18 -23.05
CA GLY A 321 -0.74 -7.39 -24.08
C GLY A 321 -1.80 -6.31 -24.27
N ALA A 322 -1.65 -5.16 -23.60
CA ALA A 322 -2.52 -4.01 -23.87
C ALA A 322 -1.91 -3.11 -24.95
#